data_a8a264777f8843edeabb1eef93700866
#
_entry.id   a8a264777f8843edeabb1eef93700866
#
_cell.length_a   1.000
_cell.length_b   1.000
_cell.length_c   1.000
_cell.angle_alpha   90.00
_cell.angle_beta   90.00
_cell.angle_gamma   90.00
#
_symmetry.space_group_name_H-M   'P 1'
#
loop_
_entity.id
_entity.type
_entity.pdbx_description
1 polymer ?
#
loop_
_entity_poly.entity_id
_entity_poly.type
_entity_poly.pdbx_seq_one_letter_code
_entity_poly.pdbx_strand_id
1 'polypeptide(L)'
;MNLTNYEEVRALLARHGFRFSKSLGQNFLIADWVPRQLAAGAELDRETGVLEIGPGVGCLTARLCEEAGKVLAVELDRSLKPVLAETLGERDNLEILFADVLKLDIPALVEEHFAGLRPVVCANLPYNVTTPVLTALLRAGCFENITVMIQREVAKRICAPVGAPDYSAFGLLVQWYAEPEILFEVPPNCFVPQPKVTSAVIRLRRRAEPPVPVADEELLLRLIRAAFNQRRKTLVNAMSAGLGLPKEKAETALRNAGFDPRIRGEALDLVGFAKLADELNKNRSADL
;
A
#
# COMPACT_ATOMS: atom_id res chain seq x y z
N MET A 1 -27.23 -14.76 5.02
CA MET A 1 -26.35 -14.52 6.18
C MET A 1 -25.79 -13.11 6.09
N ASN A 2 -25.82 -12.35 7.16
CA ASN A 2 -25.24 -11.01 7.20
C ASN A 2 -23.77 -11.08 7.67
N LEU A 3 -22.82 -10.94 6.74
CA LEU A 3 -21.37 -11.04 7.01
C LEU A 3 -20.78 -9.86 7.79
N THR A 4 -21.61 -8.86 8.14
CA THR A 4 -21.24 -7.74 9.00
C THR A 4 -21.99 -7.78 10.34
N ASN A 5 -22.76 -8.83 10.62
CA ASN A 5 -23.35 -9.07 11.93
C ASN A 5 -22.41 -9.90 12.80
N TYR A 6 -22.03 -9.37 13.96
CA TYR A 6 -21.06 -10.01 14.88
C TYR A 6 -21.45 -11.45 15.26
N GLU A 7 -22.73 -11.67 15.64
CA GLU A 7 -23.18 -12.99 16.10
C GLU A 7 -23.22 -14.01 14.95
N GLU A 8 -23.64 -13.58 13.74
CA GLU A 8 -23.62 -14.44 12.55
C GLU A 8 -22.20 -14.83 12.15
N VAL A 9 -21.27 -13.85 12.13
CA VAL A 9 -19.86 -14.11 11.81
C VAL A 9 -19.24 -15.03 12.84
N ARG A 10 -19.50 -14.81 14.15
CA ARG A 10 -19.02 -15.67 15.21
C ARG A 10 -19.53 -17.11 15.09
N ALA A 11 -20.82 -17.28 14.83
CA ALA A 11 -21.44 -18.58 14.62
C ALA A 11 -20.88 -19.30 13.39
N LEU A 12 -20.65 -18.58 12.28
CA LEU A 12 -20.00 -19.08 11.08
C LEU A 12 -18.60 -19.62 11.39
N LEU A 13 -17.75 -18.80 12.00
CA LEU A 13 -16.38 -19.18 12.34
C LEU A 13 -16.33 -20.39 13.30
N ALA A 14 -17.25 -20.43 14.27
CA ALA A 14 -17.34 -21.55 15.20
C ALA A 14 -17.75 -22.88 14.51
N ARG A 15 -18.68 -22.84 13.54
CA ARG A 15 -19.08 -24.02 12.75
C ARG A 15 -17.92 -24.62 11.96
N HIS A 16 -17.02 -23.76 11.44
CA HIS A 16 -15.85 -24.19 10.71
C HIS A 16 -14.61 -24.45 11.58
N GLY A 17 -14.76 -24.36 12.92
CA GLY A 17 -13.64 -24.54 13.84
C GLY A 17 -12.49 -23.54 13.66
N PHE A 18 -12.81 -22.37 13.06
CA PHE A 18 -11.81 -21.35 12.76
C PHE A 18 -11.25 -20.73 14.04
N ARG A 19 -9.93 -20.48 14.03
CA ARG A 19 -9.22 -19.80 15.12
C ARG A 19 -8.42 -18.65 14.57
N PHE A 20 -8.62 -17.45 15.13
CA PHE A 20 -7.86 -16.26 14.75
C PHE A 20 -6.35 -16.46 14.92
N SER A 21 -5.60 -16.14 13.88
CA SER A 21 -4.14 -16.11 13.91
C SER A 21 -3.62 -14.69 14.14
N LYS A 22 -2.97 -14.47 15.28
CA LYS A 22 -2.33 -13.18 15.57
C LYS A 22 -1.22 -12.85 14.59
N SER A 23 -0.50 -13.85 14.10
CA SER A 23 0.60 -13.67 13.14
C SER A 23 0.10 -13.20 11.78
N LEU A 24 -1.15 -13.50 11.41
CA LEU A 24 -1.77 -13.05 10.16
C LEU A 24 -2.45 -11.69 10.28
N GLY A 25 -2.52 -11.11 11.49
CA GLY A 25 -3.11 -9.79 11.69
C GLY A 25 -4.61 -9.70 11.37
N GLN A 26 -5.35 -10.81 11.51
CA GLN A 26 -6.76 -10.94 11.12
C GLN A 26 -7.67 -10.06 11.98
N ASN A 27 -8.40 -9.14 11.33
CA ASN A 27 -9.45 -8.31 11.91
C ASN A 27 -10.60 -8.25 10.89
N PHE A 28 -11.68 -8.99 11.13
CA PHE A 28 -12.81 -9.09 10.22
C PHE A 28 -13.79 -7.93 10.45
N LEU A 29 -14.32 -7.38 9.39
CA LEU A 29 -15.31 -6.30 9.44
C LEU A 29 -16.66 -6.81 9.94
N ILE A 30 -17.26 -6.05 10.88
CA ILE A 30 -18.59 -6.31 11.43
C ILE A 30 -19.51 -5.07 11.37
N ALA A 31 -19.20 -4.11 10.49
CA ALA A 31 -19.99 -2.89 10.30
C ALA A 31 -20.28 -2.73 8.80
N ASP A 32 -21.54 -2.81 8.40
CA ASP A 32 -22.00 -2.88 7.02
C ASP A 32 -21.65 -1.65 6.17
N TRP A 33 -21.57 -0.47 6.80
CA TRP A 33 -21.22 0.76 6.09
C TRP A 33 -19.77 0.77 5.57
N VAL A 34 -18.85 0.02 6.22
CA VAL A 34 -17.42 0.03 5.87
C VAL A 34 -17.15 -0.59 4.49
N PRO A 35 -17.55 -1.85 4.20
CA PRO A 35 -17.33 -2.42 2.87
C PRO A 35 -18.07 -1.65 1.76
N ARG A 36 -19.22 -1.03 2.04
CA ARG A 36 -19.91 -0.17 1.06
C ARG A 36 -19.10 1.07 0.72
N GLN A 37 -18.62 1.80 1.72
CA GLN A 37 -17.82 3.02 1.49
C GLN A 37 -16.44 2.70 0.90
N LEU A 38 -15.86 1.53 1.26
CA LEU A 38 -14.60 1.09 0.68
C LEU A 38 -14.76 0.80 -0.83
N ALA A 39 -15.79 0.07 -1.22
CA ALA A 39 -16.10 -0.20 -2.62
C ALA A 39 -16.40 1.09 -3.39
N ALA A 40 -17.24 1.97 -2.83
CA ALA A 40 -17.53 3.29 -3.43
C ALA A 40 -16.25 4.14 -3.62
N GLY A 41 -15.30 4.08 -2.65
CA GLY A 41 -14.00 4.75 -2.77
C GLY A 41 -13.10 4.18 -3.87
N ALA A 42 -13.31 2.93 -4.26
CA ALA A 42 -12.55 2.28 -5.34
C ALA A 42 -13.07 2.63 -6.75
N GLU A 43 -14.22 3.31 -6.87
CA GLU A 43 -14.79 3.79 -8.14
C GLU A 43 -15.00 2.66 -9.15
N LEU A 44 -15.73 1.62 -8.71
CA LEU A 44 -15.94 0.39 -9.48
C LEU A 44 -17.08 0.54 -10.49
N ASP A 45 -16.97 -0.23 -11.57
CA ASP A 45 -17.98 -0.46 -12.58
C ASP A 45 -17.80 -1.85 -13.22
N ARG A 46 -18.64 -2.20 -14.21
CA ARG A 46 -18.56 -3.50 -14.88
C ARG A 46 -17.34 -3.68 -15.80
N GLU A 47 -16.60 -2.60 -16.08
CA GLU A 47 -15.34 -2.63 -16.82
C GLU A 47 -14.13 -2.74 -15.88
N THR A 48 -14.36 -2.91 -14.58
CA THR A 48 -13.30 -2.95 -13.56
C THR A 48 -12.97 -4.40 -13.17
N GLY A 49 -11.67 -4.72 -13.18
CA GLY A 49 -11.09 -5.92 -12.57
C GLY A 49 -10.48 -5.57 -11.20
N VAL A 50 -10.98 -6.18 -10.14
CA VAL A 50 -10.57 -5.88 -8.75
C VAL A 50 -9.68 -6.95 -8.18
N LEU A 51 -8.47 -6.59 -7.75
CA LEU A 51 -7.64 -7.42 -6.87
C LEU A 51 -7.99 -7.10 -5.42
N GLU A 52 -8.51 -8.08 -4.68
CA GLU A 52 -8.70 -8.03 -3.24
C GLU A 52 -7.63 -8.85 -2.53
N ILE A 53 -7.02 -8.31 -1.48
CA ILE A 53 -6.00 -9.01 -0.68
C ILE A 53 -6.56 -9.21 0.72
N GLY A 54 -6.66 -10.49 1.14
CA GLY A 54 -7.21 -10.87 2.42
C GLY A 54 -8.73 -10.69 2.50
N PRO A 55 -9.52 -11.47 1.75
CA PRO A 55 -11.00 -11.40 1.76
C PRO A 55 -11.61 -11.73 3.13
N GLY A 56 -10.88 -12.44 4.00
CA GLY A 56 -11.34 -12.81 5.34
C GLY A 56 -12.61 -13.67 5.28
N VAL A 57 -13.72 -13.19 5.83
CA VAL A 57 -15.01 -13.89 5.75
C VAL A 57 -15.83 -13.51 4.49
N GLY A 58 -15.29 -12.67 3.61
CA GLY A 58 -15.90 -12.35 2.32
C GLY A 58 -16.88 -11.16 2.32
N CYS A 59 -16.96 -10.36 3.39
CA CYS A 59 -17.91 -9.26 3.45
C CYS A 59 -17.62 -8.13 2.45
N LEU A 60 -16.34 -7.80 2.22
CA LEU A 60 -15.95 -6.86 1.17
C LEU A 60 -16.06 -7.52 -0.20
N THR A 61 -15.56 -8.76 -0.36
CA THR A 61 -15.63 -9.54 -1.60
C THR A 61 -17.04 -9.59 -2.18
N ALA A 62 -18.04 -9.87 -1.32
CA ALA A 62 -19.44 -9.90 -1.75
C ALA A 62 -19.89 -8.58 -2.38
N ARG A 63 -19.49 -7.45 -1.79
CA ARG A 63 -19.79 -6.12 -2.30
C ARG A 63 -19.05 -5.82 -3.61
N LEU A 64 -17.76 -6.17 -3.68
CA LEU A 64 -16.97 -5.99 -4.90
C LEU A 64 -17.58 -6.76 -6.09
N CYS A 65 -18.06 -7.98 -5.87
CA CYS A 65 -18.74 -8.78 -6.91
C CYS A 65 -20.04 -8.16 -7.41
N GLU A 66 -20.73 -7.37 -6.57
CA GLU A 66 -21.96 -6.67 -6.99
C GLU A 66 -21.68 -5.51 -7.95
N GLU A 67 -20.52 -4.88 -7.87
CA GLU A 67 -20.18 -3.64 -8.57
C GLU A 67 -19.19 -3.86 -9.72
N ALA A 68 -18.17 -4.72 -9.53
CA ALA A 68 -17.11 -4.97 -10.50
C ALA A 68 -17.47 -5.98 -11.61
N GLY A 69 -16.74 -5.93 -12.72
CA GLY A 69 -16.81 -6.93 -13.79
C GLY A 69 -16.17 -8.25 -13.39
N LYS A 70 -15.01 -8.20 -12.71
CA LYS A 70 -14.32 -9.39 -12.18
C LYS A 70 -13.63 -9.06 -10.85
N VAL A 71 -13.61 -10.02 -9.92
CA VAL A 71 -12.92 -9.96 -8.63
C VAL A 71 -11.98 -11.15 -8.54
N LEU A 72 -10.70 -10.88 -8.28
CA LEU A 72 -9.71 -11.86 -7.88
C LEU A 72 -9.35 -11.60 -6.42
N ALA A 73 -9.71 -12.52 -5.53
CA ALA A 73 -9.37 -12.45 -4.11
C ALA A 73 -8.18 -13.35 -3.80
N VAL A 74 -7.13 -12.79 -3.20
CA VAL A 74 -5.92 -13.55 -2.79
C VAL A 74 -5.92 -13.71 -1.29
N GLU A 75 -5.99 -14.96 -0.79
CA GLU A 75 -6.03 -15.30 0.63
C GLU A 75 -4.82 -16.17 1.02
N LEU A 76 -4.15 -15.77 2.11
CA LEU A 76 -3.02 -16.51 2.64
C LEU A 76 -3.45 -17.68 3.52
N ASP A 77 -4.52 -17.50 4.29
CA ASP A 77 -5.02 -18.48 5.26
C ASP A 77 -5.95 -19.51 4.61
N ARG A 78 -5.39 -20.67 4.30
CA ARG A 78 -6.15 -21.78 3.71
C ARG A 78 -7.28 -22.32 4.61
N SER A 79 -7.26 -22.03 5.91
CA SER A 79 -8.32 -22.43 6.84
C SER A 79 -9.62 -21.68 6.59
N LEU A 80 -9.58 -20.53 5.88
CA LEU A 80 -10.76 -19.77 5.44
C LEU A 80 -11.43 -20.36 4.20
N LYS A 81 -10.84 -21.35 3.51
CA LYS A 81 -11.42 -21.92 2.30
C LYS A 81 -12.87 -22.42 2.48
N PRO A 82 -13.22 -23.21 3.51
CA PRO A 82 -14.60 -23.64 3.72
C PRO A 82 -15.52 -22.50 4.14
N VAL A 83 -15.00 -21.49 4.86
CA VAL A 83 -15.76 -20.30 5.25
C VAL A 83 -16.15 -19.49 4.00
N LEU A 84 -15.17 -19.19 3.12
CA LEU A 84 -15.40 -18.44 1.88
C LEU A 84 -16.34 -19.19 0.90
N ALA A 85 -16.25 -20.53 0.83
CA ALA A 85 -17.17 -21.33 0.04
C ALA A 85 -18.63 -21.20 0.55
N GLU A 86 -18.85 -21.19 1.88
CA GLU A 86 -20.18 -20.99 2.45
C GLU A 86 -20.71 -19.56 2.27
N THR A 87 -19.84 -18.55 2.43
CA THR A 87 -20.25 -17.14 2.46
C THR A 87 -20.48 -16.54 1.08
N LEU A 88 -19.63 -16.91 0.12
CA LEU A 88 -19.66 -16.32 -1.22
C LEU A 88 -20.38 -17.20 -2.24
N GLY A 89 -20.41 -18.53 -2.01
CA GLY A 89 -20.98 -19.48 -2.96
C GLY A 89 -20.27 -19.44 -4.33
N GLU A 90 -20.98 -19.89 -5.36
CA GLU A 90 -20.53 -19.78 -6.75
C GLU A 90 -20.93 -18.41 -7.31
N ARG A 91 -19.98 -17.68 -7.87
CA ARG A 91 -20.17 -16.39 -8.54
C ARG A 91 -19.33 -16.40 -9.81
N ASP A 92 -19.95 -16.10 -10.94
CA ASP A 92 -19.29 -16.14 -12.26
C ASP A 92 -18.14 -15.15 -12.40
N ASN A 93 -18.19 -14.06 -11.61
CA ASN A 93 -17.18 -13.00 -11.64
C ASN A 93 -16.21 -13.03 -10.46
N LEU A 94 -16.14 -14.13 -9.68
CA LEU A 94 -15.26 -14.27 -8.53
C LEU A 94 -14.29 -15.43 -8.73
N GLU A 95 -13.03 -15.16 -8.48
CA GLU A 95 -11.98 -16.16 -8.33
C GLU A 95 -11.25 -15.96 -7.02
N ILE A 96 -10.96 -17.07 -6.30
CA ILE A 96 -10.23 -17.03 -5.02
C ILE A 96 -8.94 -17.84 -5.15
N LEU A 97 -7.79 -17.16 -5.04
CA LEU A 97 -6.47 -17.73 -5.09
C LEU A 97 -5.89 -17.84 -3.67
N PHE A 98 -5.57 -19.08 -3.23
CA PHE A 98 -4.93 -19.30 -1.92
C PHE A 98 -3.40 -19.26 -2.05
N ALA A 99 -2.83 -18.07 -1.88
CA ALA A 99 -1.41 -17.78 -2.05
C ALA A 99 -0.92 -16.61 -1.17
N ASP A 100 0.39 -16.49 -1.06
CA ASP A 100 1.05 -15.29 -0.51
C ASP A 100 1.20 -14.25 -1.63
N VAL A 101 0.47 -13.15 -1.56
CA VAL A 101 0.49 -12.09 -2.58
C VAL A 101 1.90 -11.53 -2.82
N LEU A 102 2.77 -11.52 -1.81
CA LEU A 102 4.15 -11.04 -1.92
C LEU A 102 5.07 -11.97 -2.73
N LYS A 103 4.61 -13.18 -3.06
CA LYS A 103 5.33 -14.17 -3.88
C LYS A 103 4.77 -14.31 -5.29
N LEU A 104 3.71 -13.58 -5.62
CA LEU A 104 3.08 -13.61 -6.94
C LEU A 104 3.74 -12.58 -7.87
N ASP A 105 3.79 -12.91 -9.14
CA ASP A 105 4.05 -11.95 -10.21
C ASP A 105 2.77 -11.16 -10.47
N ILE A 106 2.66 -9.98 -9.85
CA ILE A 106 1.44 -9.17 -9.89
C ILE A 106 1.10 -8.71 -11.32
N PRO A 107 2.03 -8.22 -12.15
CA PRO A 107 1.75 -7.91 -13.54
C PRO A 107 1.20 -9.09 -14.33
N ALA A 108 1.82 -10.27 -14.24
CA ALA A 108 1.34 -11.48 -14.92
C ALA A 108 -0.07 -11.89 -14.45
N LEU A 109 -0.32 -11.78 -13.14
CA LEU A 109 -1.64 -12.05 -12.56
C LEU A 109 -2.72 -11.11 -13.11
N VAL A 110 -2.42 -9.82 -13.25
CA VAL A 110 -3.33 -8.82 -13.81
C VAL A 110 -3.61 -9.11 -15.29
N GLU A 111 -2.58 -9.43 -16.07
CA GLU A 111 -2.71 -9.78 -17.48
C GLU A 111 -3.59 -11.02 -17.68
N GLU A 112 -3.38 -12.07 -16.87
CA GLU A 112 -4.13 -13.32 -16.93
C GLU A 112 -5.61 -13.16 -16.57
N HIS A 113 -5.89 -12.42 -15.47
CA HIS A 113 -7.23 -12.38 -14.88
C HIS A 113 -8.06 -11.16 -15.30
N PHE A 114 -7.44 -10.04 -15.72
CA PHE A 114 -8.15 -8.77 -15.98
C PHE A 114 -8.01 -8.30 -17.44
N ALA A 115 -7.75 -9.22 -18.38
CA ALA A 115 -7.67 -8.86 -19.79
C ALA A 115 -8.91 -8.08 -20.26
N GLY A 116 -8.70 -6.87 -20.78
CA GLY A 116 -9.78 -5.98 -21.25
C GLY A 116 -10.55 -5.23 -20.15
N LEU A 117 -10.17 -5.41 -18.89
CA LEU A 117 -10.73 -4.68 -17.75
C LEU A 117 -9.73 -3.66 -17.21
N ARG A 118 -10.24 -2.65 -16.53
CA ARG A 118 -9.48 -1.63 -15.81
C ARG A 118 -9.05 -2.18 -14.46
N PRO A 119 -7.75 -2.47 -14.22
CA PRO A 119 -7.33 -3.10 -12.98
C PRO A 119 -7.24 -2.10 -11.83
N VAL A 120 -7.85 -2.45 -10.70
CA VAL A 120 -7.79 -1.70 -9.45
C VAL A 120 -7.55 -2.64 -8.27
N VAL A 121 -7.12 -2.08 -7.13
CA VAL A 121 -7.05 -2.80 -5.86
C VAL A 121 -8.10 -2.24 -4.91
N CYS A 122 -8.84 -3.13 -4.24
CA CYS A 122 -9.73 -2.76 -3.14
C CYS A 122 -9.61 -3.79 -2.02
N ALA A 123 -9.07 -3.40 -0.85
CA ALA A 123 -8.77 -4.36 0.21
C ALA A 123 -8.78 -3.78 1.62
N ASN A 124 -9.12 -4.63 2.61
CA ASN A 124 -8.83 -4.39 4.02
C ASN A 124 -7.50 -5.07 4.36
N LEU A 125 -6.37 -4.36 4.25
CA LEU A 125 -5.05 -4.96 4.39
C LEU A 125 -4.73 -5.35 5.84
N PRO A 126 -4.16 -6.55 6.07
CA PRO A 126 -3.57 -6.89 7.36
C PRO A 126 -2.47 -5.90 7.73
N TYR A 127 -2.49 -5.38 8.98
CA TYR A 127 -1.60 -4.27 9.38
C TYR A 127 -0.11 -4.61 9.34
N ASN A 128 0.23 -5.87 9.61
CA ASN A 128 1.63 -6.34 9.64
C ASN A 128 2.30 -6.41 8.27
N VAL A 129 1.52 -6.45 7.19
CA VAL A 129 2.02 -6.56 5.80
C VAL A 129 1.69 -5.35 4.93
N THR A 130 1.10 -4.30 5.50
CA THR A 130 0.67 -3.09 4.77
C THR A 130 1.79 -2.50 3.91
N THR A 131 2.96 -2.22 4.51
CA THR A 131 4.09 -1.57 3.80
C THR A 131 4.64 -2.44 2.65
N PRO A 132 5.00 -3.72 2.84
CA PRO A 132 5.49 -4.54 1.74
C PRO A 132 4.45 -4.76 0.65
N VAL A 133 3.16 -4.94 0.98
CA VAL A 133 2.08 -5.13 0.00
C VAL A 133 1.89 -3.86 -0.84
N LEU A 134 1.74 -2.69 -0.22
CA LEU A 134 1.60 -1.43 -0.96
C LEU A 134 2.83 -1.14 -1.83
N THR A 135 4.03 -1.45 -1.34
CA THR A 135 5.26 -1.29 -2.14
C THR A 135 5.24 -2.18 -3.39
N ALA A 136 4.82 -3.45 -3.24
CA ALA A 136 4.73 -4.39 -4.36
C ALA A 136 3.67 -3.93 -5.39
N LEU A 137 2.48 -3.53 -4.94
CA LEU A 137 1.40 -3.05 -5.79
C LEU A 137 1.78 -1.78 -6.58
N LEU A 138 2.42 -0.81 -5.92
CA LEU A 138 2.86 0.44 -6.56
C LEU A 138 3.95 0.17 -7.62
N ARG A 139 4.93 -0.68 -7.29
CA ARG A 139 6.02 -1.04 -8.22
C ARG A 139 5.53 -1.89 -9.40
N ALA A 140 4.49 -2.70 -9.22
CA ALA A 140 3.87 -3.45 -10.31
C ALA A 140 3.36 -2.52 -11.43
N GLY A 141 2.92 -1.30 -11.07
CA GLY A 141 2.59 -0.25 -12.03
C GLY A 141 1.39 -0.55 -12.94
N CYS A 142 0.59 -1.58 -12.65
CA CYS A 142 -0.52 -2.03 -13.49
C CYS A 142 -1.90 -1.57 -13.00
N PHE A 143 -2.02 -1.04 -11.78
CA PHE A 143 -3.30 -0.60 -11.22
C PHE A 143 -3.54 0.89 -11.45
N GLU A 144 -4.75 1.27 -11.83
CA GLU A 144 -5.17 2.67 -11.98
C GLU A 144 -5.34 3.34 -10.63
N ASN A 145 -5.97 2.66 -9.67
CA ASN A 145 -6.05 3.10 -8.29
C ASN A 145 -5.91 1.92 -7.31
N ILE A 146 -5.49 2.25 -6.09
CA ILE A 146 -5.36 1.32 -4.96
C ILE A 146 -6.14 1.93 -3.81
N THR A 147 -7.32 1.38 -3.51
CA THR A 147 -8.16 1.82 -2.38
C THR A 147 -8.06 0.79 -1.27
N VAL A 148 -7.45 1.17 -0.16
CA VAL A 148 -7.17 0.21 0.92
C VAL A 148 -7.46 0.79 2.29
N MET A 149 -7.89 -0.08 3.19
CA MET A 149 -7.99 0.24 4.60
C MET A 149 -6.74 -0.24 5.33
N ILE A 150 -6.12 0.68 6.07
CA ILE A 150 -4.86 0.50 6.80
C ILE A 150 -4.93 1.18 8.17
N GLN A 151 -3.89 1.05 8.99
CA GLN A 151 -3.81 1.83 10.24
C GLN A 151 -3.75 3.34 9.95
N ARG A 152 -4.53 4.13 10.70
CA ARG A 152 -4.59 5.61 10.55
C ARG A 152 -3.21 6.28 10.60
N GLU A 153 -2.33 5.81 11.46
CA GLU A 153 -0.97 6.34 11.56
C GLU A 153 -0.17 6.14 10.26
N VAL A 154 -0.32 4.96 9.62
CA VAL A 154 0.32 4.69 8.33
C VAL A 154 -0.28 5.57 7.24
N ALA A 155 -1.61 5.75 7.22
CA ALA A 155 -2.28 6.65 6.30
C ALA A 155 -1.78 8.10 6.44
N LYS A 156 -1.65 8.60 7.66
CA LYS A 156 -1.09 9.94 7.94
C LYS A 156 0.34 10.09 7.43
N ARG A 157 1.19 9.07 7.63
CA ARG A 157 2.58 9.07 7.10
C ARG A 157 2.62 9.10 5.58
N ILE A 158 1.71 8.41 4.91
CA ILE A 158 1.61 8.39 3.44
C ILE A 158 1.22 9.78 2.91
N CYS A 159 0.29 10.46 3.57
CA CYS A 159 -0.23 11.76 3.14
C CYS A 159 0.52 12.96 3.74
N ALA A 160 1.55 12.74 4.56
CA ALA A 160 2.25 13.81 5.27
C ALA A 160 3.01 14.72 4.29
N PRO A 161 2.86 16.05 4.38
CA PRO A 161 3.68 17.00 3.62
C PRO A 161 5.10 17.10 4.20
N VAL A 162 6.01 17.67 3.42
CA VAL A 162 7.39 17.95 3.83
C VAL A 162 7.43 18.76 5.13
N GLY A 163 8.34 18.37 6.04
CA GLY A 163 8.50 19.04 7.34
C GLY A 163 7.50 18.63 8.42
N ALA A 164 6.45 17.87 8.08
CA ALA A 164 5.52 17.34 9.07
C ALA A 164 6.17 16.26 9.95
N PRO A 165 5.72 16.09 11.21
CA PRO A 165 6.24 15.05 12.11
C PRO A 165 6.14 13.63 11.53
N ASP A 166 5.06 13.35 10.80
CA ASP A 166 4.78 12.06 10.16
C ASP A 166 5.45 11.88 8.79
N TYR A 167 6.16 12.90 8.28
CA TYR A 167 6.87 12.82 7.00
C TYR A 167 7.91 11.70 6.99
N SER A 168 7.90 10.85 5.95
CA SER A 168 8.62 9.57 5.99
C SER A 168 9.06 9.10 4.60
N ALA A 169 10.07 8.22 4.57
CA ALA A 169 10.52 7.58 3.33
C ALA A 169 9.39 6.78 2.65
N PHE A 170 8.51 6.14 3.42
CA PHE A 170 7.40 5.38 2.85
C PHE A 170 6.35 6.31 2.23
N GLY A 171 6.06 7.45 2.87
CA GLY A 171 5.18 8.47 2.29
C GLY A 171 5.73 9.00 0.96
N LEU A 172 7.03 9.31 0.90
CA LEU A 172 7.70 9.75 -0.33
C LEU A 172 7.67 8.68 -1.43
N LEU A 173 7.89 7.41 -1.08
CA LEU A 173 7.78 6.30 -2.04
C LEU A 173 6.37 6.22 -2.61
N VAL A 174 5.33 6.31 -1.76
CA VAL A 174 3.94 6.30 -2.24
C VAL A 174 3.67 7.52 -3.13
N GLN A 175 4.06 8.73 -2.70
CA GLN A 175 3.85 9.97 -3.44
C GLN A 175 4.64 10.03 -4.77
N TRP A 176 5.69 9.24 -4.90
CA TRP A 176 6.41 9.05 -6.15
C TRP A 176 5.54 8.37 -7.22
N TYR A 177 4.84 7.28 -6.83
CA TYR A 177 4.03 6.47 -7.74
C TYR A 177 2.58 6.91 -7.85
N ALA A 178 2.02 7.56 -6.80
CA ALA A 178 0.60 7.84 -6.71
C ALA A 178 0.30 9.16 -5.98
N GLU A 179 -0.93 9.63 -6.13
CA GLU A 179 -1.52 10.72 -5.36
C GLU A 179 -2.36 10.14 -4.23
N PRO A 180 -1.90 10.25 -2.96
CA PRO A 180 -2.60 9.70 -1.83
C PRO A 180 -3.70 10.65 -1.32
N GLU A 181 -4.86 10.07 -0.97
CA GLU A 181 -5.98 10.75 -0.34
C GLU A 181 -6.55 9.91 0.79
N ILE A 182 -6.78 10.49 1.97
CA ILE A 182 -7.54 9.83 3.05
C ILE A 182 -9.01 10.08 2.80
N LEU A 183 -9.78 9.01 2.59
CA LEU A 183 -11.22 9.11 2.31
C LEU A 183 -12.05 9.23 3.59
N PHE A 184 -11.81 8.33 4.56
CA PHE A 184 -12.48 8.32 5.86
C PHE A 184 -11.75 7.49 6.89
N GLU A 185 -12.12 7.66 8.17
CA GLU A 185 -11.59 6.87 9.28
C GLU A 185 -12.60 5.79 9.70
N VAL A 186 -12.09 4.64 10.19
CA VAL A 186 -12.87 3.51 10.66
C VAL A 186 -12.49 3.18 12.10
N PRO A 187 -13.42 3.32 13.06
CA PRO A 187 -13.12 3.07 14.46
C PRO A 187 -12.94 1.57 14.78
N PRO A 188 -12.23 1.23 15.85
CA PRO A 188 -11.92 -0.16 16.20
C PRO A 188 -13.12 -1.07 16.44
N ASN A 189 -14.26 -0.53 16.90
CA ASN A 189 -15.49 -1.29 17.15
C ASN A 189 -16.17 -1.83 15.87
N CYS A 190 -15.66 -1.47 14.69
CA CYS A 190 -16.11 -2.03 13.40
C CYS A 190 -15.47 -3.40 13.06
N PHE A 191 -14.65 -3.95 13.97
CA PHE A 191 -13.87 -5.16 13.71
C PHE A 191 -14.00 -6.22 14.79
N VAL A 192 -13.80 -7.48 14.41
CA VAL A 192 -13.60 -8.63 15.30
C VAL A 192 -12.38 -9.46 14.83
N PRO A 193 -11.39 -9.74 15.72
CA PRO A 193 -11.13 -9.07 17.00
C PRO A 193 -10.96 -7.56 16.85
N GLN A 194 -11.31 -6.82 17.88
CA GLN A 194 -11.17 -5.36 17.86
C GLN A 194 -9.68 -4.97 17.87
N PRO A 195 -9.18 -4.20 16.90
CA PRO A 195 -7.81 -3.70 16.90
C PRO A 195 -7.63 -2.61 17.97
N LYS A 196 -6.38 -2.37 18.37
CA LYS A 196 -6.05 -1.33 19.36
C LYS A 196 -6.01 0.09 18.79
N VAL A 197 -6.09 0.24 17.47
CA VAL A 197 -5.90 1.50 16.76
C VAL A 197 -7.02 1.73 15.77
N THR A 198 -7.31 3.00 15.49
CA THR A 198 -8.22 3.41 14.41
C THR A 198 -7.60 3.09 13.06
N SER A 199 -8.43 2.69 12.11
CA SER A 199 -8.07 2.51 10.71
C SER A 199 -8.42 3.76 9.90
N ALA A 200 -7.86 3.85 8.71
CA ALA A 200 -8.27 4.82 7.72
C ALA A 200 -8.30 4.15 6.34
N VAL A 201 -9.27 4.54 5.53
CA VAL A 201 -9.31 4.18 4.12
C VAL A 201 -8.59 5.26 3.34
N ILE A 202 -7.62 4.84 2.54
CA ILE A 202 -6.89 5.70 1.62
C ILE A 202 -7.13 5.25 0.18
N ARG A 203 -7.08 6.21 -0.73
CA ARG A 203 -7.01 5.98 -2.15
C ARG A 203 -5.70 6.51 -2.68
N LEU A 204 -5.03 5.70 -3.48
CA LEU A 204 -3.78 6.01 -4.16
C LEU A 204 -4.08 6.01 -5.66
N ARG A 205 -4.25 7.18 -6.27
CA ARG A 205 -4.41 7.31 -7.73
C ARG A 205 -3.03 7.25 -8.37
N ARG A 206 -2.83 6.30 -9.27
CA ARG A 206 -1.55 6.17 -9.99
C ARG A 206 -1.25 7.42 -10.79
N ARG A 207 -0.01 7.88 -10.70
CA ARG A 207 0.49 8.94 -11.60
C ARG A 207 0.79 8.36 -12.98
N ALA A 208 0.38 9.09 -14.03
CA ALA A 208 0.76 8.73 -15.40
C ALA A 208 2.27 8.90 -15.62
N GLU A 209 2.86 9.94 -14.99
CA GLU A 209 4.28 10.27 -15.04
C GLU A 209 4.80 10.55 -13.63
N PRO A 210 6.09 10.35 -13.36
CA PRO A 210 6.71 10.75 -12.11
C PRO A 210 6.48 12.24 -11.81
N PRO A 211 6.33 12.67 -10.54
CA PRO A 211 6.05 14.07 -10.18
C PRO A 211 7.20 15.02 -10.52
N VAL A 212 8.38 14.49 -10.78
CA VAL A 212 9.58 15.22 -11.21
C VAL A 212 10.46 14.29 -12.03
N PRO A 213 11.09 14.73 -13.12
CA PRO A 213 12.03 13.91 -13.87
C PRO A 213 13.27 13.60 -13.03
N VAL A 214 13.80 12.39 -13.17
CA VAL A 214 15.04 11.93 -12.55
C VAL A 214 15.75 10.94 -13.46
N ALA A 215 17.08 11.01 -13.53
CA ALA A 215 17.87 10.14 -14.40
C ALA A 215 17.98 8.69 -13.89
N ASP A 216 17.92 8.49 -12.56
CA ASP A 216 18.02 7.17 -11.90
C ASP A 216 17.03 7.09 -10.73
N GLU A 217 15.87 6.46 -10.99
CA GLU A 217 14.81 6.26 -9.98
C GLU A 217 15.29 5.41 -8.79
N GLU A 218 16.06 4.36 -9.04
CA GLU A 218 16.53 3.48 -7.96
C GLU A 218 17.52 4.23 -7.04
N LEU A 219 18.36 5.08 -7.60
CA LEU A 219 19.25 5.96 -6.80
C LEU A 219 18.41 6.94 -5.96
N LEU A 220 17.38 7.56 -6.55
CA LEU A 220 16.47 8.44 -5.83
C LEU A 220 15.83 7.73 -4.63
N LEU A 221 15.23 6.55 -4.85
CA LEU A 221 14.55 5.79 -3.80
C LEU A 221 15.52 5.28 -2.71
N ARG A 222 16.75 4.92 -3.10
CA ARG A 222 17.83 4.59 -2.15
C ARG A 222 18.27 5.79 -1.32
N LEU A 223 18.40 6.95 -1.94
CA LEU A 223 18.75 8.21 -1.28
C LEU A 223 17.68 8.61 -0.24
N ILE A 224 16.40 8.58 -0.62
CA ILE A 224 15.26 8.83 0.28
C ILE A 224 15.35 7.86 1.48
N ARG A 225 15.53 6.57 1.22
CA ARG A 225 15.61 5.56 2.29
C ARG A 225 16.81 5.81 3.22
N ALA A 226 17.97 6.15 2.67
CA ALA A 226 19.16 6.50 3.46
C ALA A 226 18.91 7.71 4.36
N ALA A 227 18.29 8.76 3.83
CA ALA A 227 17.96 9.98 4.56
C ALA A 227 17.09 9.73 5.80
N PHE A 228 16.06 8.90 5.67
CA PHE A 228 15.12 8.63 6.77
C PHE A 228 15.58 7.54 7.73
N ASN A 229 16.48 6.64 7.34
CA ASN A 229 17.11 5.68 8.25
C ASN A 229 17.96 6.39 9.32
N GLN A 230 18.44 7.59 9.03
CA GLN A 230 19.20 8.42 9.96
C GLN A 230 18.58 9.82 10.16
N ARG A 231 17.26 9.87 10.38
CA ARG A 231 16.44 11.10 10.45
C ARG A 231 17.04 12.22 11.30
N ARG A 232 17.71 11.90 12.42
CA ARG A 232 18.33 12.89 13.35
C ARG A 232 19.70 13.38 12.91
N LYS A 233 20.29 12.81 11.84
CA LYS A 233 21.60 13.21 11.31
C LYS A 233 21.45 14.16 10.12
N THR A 234 22.54 14.87 9.78
CA THR A 234 22.62 15.61 8.53
C THR A 234 22.55 14.68 7.34
N LEU A 235 22.08 15.18 6.22
CA LEU A 235 21.95 14.37 4.99
C LEU A 235 23.32 13.87 4.49
N VAL A 236 24.41 14.64 4.67
CA VAL A 236 25.79 14.17 4.44
C VAL A 236 26.08 12.86 5.19
N ASN A 237 25.79 12.82 6.49
CA ASN A 237 26.04 11.61 7.28
C ASN A 237 25.12 10.46 6.88
N ALA A 238 23.87 10.75 6.55
CA ALA A 238 22.90 9.75 6.10
C ALA A 238 23.31 9.12 4.76
N MET A 239 23.74 9.93 3.79
CA MET A 239 24.26 9.49 2.48
C MET A 239 25.55 8.69 2.63
N SER A 240 26.49 9.15 3.46
CA SER A 240 27.73 8.43 3.70
C SER A 240 27.46 7.03 4.26
N ALA A 241 26.59 6.91 5.26
CA ALA A 241 26.26 5.62 5.86
C ALA A 241 25.36 4.72 4.99
N GLY A 242 24.37 5.31 4.30
CA GLY A 242 23.35 4.55 3.56
C GLY A 242 23.70 4.23 2.11
N LEU A 243 24.56 5.07 1.49
CA LEU A 243 25.01 4.89 0.10
C LEU A 243 26.49 4.53 -0.02
N GLY A 244 27.24 4.52 1.09
CA GLY A 244 28.68 4.25 1.08
C GLY A 244 29.52 5.39 0.47
N LEU A 245 29.01 6.62 0.43
CA LEU A 245 29.68 7.75 -0.20
C LEU A 245 30.69 8.39 0.77
N PRO A 246 31.89 8.81 0.31
CA PRO A 246 32.76 9.71 1.05
C PRO A 246 32.02 11.01 1.42
N LYS A 247 32.23 11.53 2.64
CA LYS A 247 31.52 12.73 3.09
C LYS A 247 31.75 13.93 2.20
N GLU A 248 32.98 14.09 1.71
CA GLU A 248 33.35 15.16 0.79
C GLU A 248 32.54 15.12 -0.52
N LYS A 249 32.33 13.92 -1.08
CA LYS A 249 31.47 13.75 -2.28
C LYS A 249 30.01 14.06 -1.96
N ALA A 250 29.50 13.65 -0.79
CA ALA A 250 28.15 13.95 -0.34
C ALA A 250 27.93 15.46 -0.13
N GLU A 251 28.90 16.16 0.49
CA GLU A 251 28.86 17.62 0.65
C GLU A 251 28.88 18.36 -0.69
N THR A 252 29.74 17.93 -1.60
CA THR A 252 29.86 18.53 -2.95
C THR A 252 28.54 18.37 -3.71
N ALA A 253 27.94 17.17 -3.71
CA ALA A 253 26.65 16.93 -4.37
C ALA A 253 25.53 17.81 -3.78
N LEU A 254 25.47 17.97 -2.45
CA LEU A 254 24.50 18.86 -1.80
C LEU A 254 24.68 20.31 -2.22
N ARG A 255 25.91 20.84 -2.24
CA ARG A 255 26.21 22.21 -2.67
C ARG A 255 25.85 22.43 -4.14
N ASN A 256 26.18 21.50 -5.02
CA ASN A 256 25.85 21.56 -6.44
C ASN A 256 24.33 21.53 -6.67
N ALA A 257 23.59 20.75 -5.87
CA ALA A 257 22.13 20.72 -5.88
C ALA A 257 21.48 21.97 -5.25
N GLY A 258 22.28 22.90 -4.68
CA GLY A 258 21.83 24.16 -4.08
C GLY A 258 21.39 24.01 -2.60
N PHE A 259 21.84 22.98 -1.88
CA PHE A 259 21.49 22.75 -0.48
C PHE A 259 22.65 23.00 0.50
N ASP A 260 22.32 23.41 1.73
CA ASP A 260 23.28 23.48 2.83
C ASP A 260 23.68 22.05 3.25
N PRO A 261 24.98 21.70 3.35
CA PRO A 261 25.42 20.38 3.81
C PRO A 261 24.91 19.97 5.20
N ARG A 262 24.46 20.92 6.02
CA ARG A 262 23.87 20.67 7.35
C ARG A 262 22.40 20.28 7.30
N ILE A 263 21.75 20.33 6.12
CA ILE A 263 20.33 20.00 5.96
C ILE A 263 20.06 18.55 6.41
N ARG A 264 18.84 18.30 6.90
CA ARG A 264 18.33 16.95 7.19
C ARG A 264 17.40 16.49 6.08
N GLY A 265 17.28 15.17 5.89
CA GLY A 265 16.44 14.60 4.84
C GLY A 265 14.95 14.99 4.94
N GLU A 266 14.45 15.18 6.16
CA GLU A 266 13.06 15.60 6.38
C GLU A 266 12.70 17.01 5.87
N ALA A 267 13.70 17.81 5.52
CA ALA A 267 13.51 19.14 4.96
C ALA A 267 13.44 19.16 3.42
N LEU A 268 13.69 18.03 2.75
CA LEU A 268 13.61 17.91 1.30
C LEU A 268 12.28 17.27 0.88
N ASP A 269 11.67 17.83 -0.15
CA ASP A 269 10.59 17.22 -0.91
C ASP A 269 11.11 16.30 -2.03
N LEU A 270 10.21 15.71 -2.83
CA LEU A 270 10.59 14.88 -3.98
C LEU A 270 11.44 15.64 -5.01
N VAL A 271 11.17 16.92 -5.23
CA VAL A 271 11.94 17.76 -6.16
C VAL A 271 13.37 17.92 -5.65
N GLY A 272 13.54 18.20 -4.36
CA GLY A 272 14.85 18.32 -3.73
C GLY A 272 15.64 17.03 -3.76
N PHE A 273 14.99 15.89 -3.48
CA PHE A 273 15.62 14.57 -3.56
C PHE A 273 16.00 14.21 -5.01
N ALA A 274 15.16 14.51 -6.01
CA ALA A 274 15.48 14.26 -7.41
C ALA A 274 16.70 15.08 -7.90
N LYS A 275 16.73 16.38 -7.60
CA LYS A 275 17.92 17.22 -7.89
C LYS A 275 19.20 16.64 -7.31
N LEU A 276 19.15 16.19 -6.06
CA LEU A 276 20.32 15.61 -5.38
C LEU A 276 20.71 14.25 -5.98
N ALA A 277 19.71 13.42 -6.37
CA ALA A 277 19.97 12.14 -7.04
C ALA A 277 20.64 12.34 -8.40
N ASP A 278 20.22 13.34 -9.18
CA ASP A 278 20.81 13.67 -10.48
C ASP A 278 22.27 14.17 -10.33
N GLU A 279 22.55 15.01 -9.32
CA GLU A 279 23.94 15.43 -9.04
C GLU A 279 24.84 14.24 -8.64
N LEU A 280 24.31 13.31 -7.86
CA LEU A 280 25.04 12.09 -7.52
C LEU A 280 25.29 11.19 -8.74
N ASN A 281 24.33 11.09 -9.64
CA ASN A 281 24.44 10.30 -10.86
C ASN A 281 25.50 10.86 -11.83
N LYS A 282 25.57 12.19 -12.01
CA LYS A 282 26.62 12.86 -12.80
C LYS A 282 28.02 12.53 -12.28
N ASN A 283 28.21 12.56 -10.95
CA ASN A 283 29.51 12.26 -10.33
C ASN A 283 29.92 10.78 -10.47
N ARG A 284 28.97 9.84 -10.58
CA ARG A 284 29.24 8.42 -10.85
C ARG A 284 29.70 8.18 -12.28
N SER A 285 29.16 8.92 -13.24
CA SER A 285 29.52 8.84 -14.66
C SER A 285 30.88 9.50 -14.97
N ALA A 286 31.37 10.38 -14.10
CA ALA A 286 32.68 11.03 -14.22
C ALA A 286 33.83 10.19 -13.62
N ASP A 287 33.54 9.19 -12.80
CA ASP A 287 34.50 8.26 -12.18
C ASP A 287 34.70 6.95 -13.00
N LEU A 288 33.97 6.77 -14.13
CA LEU A 288 34.08 5.66 -15.09
C LEU A 288 34.82 6.11 -16.35
#